data_f713f755df309c82d94434e1f8635faa
#
_entry.id   f713f755df309c82d94434e1f8635faa
#
_cell.length_a   1.000
_cell.length_b   1.000
_cell.length_c   1.000
_cell.angle_alpha   90.00
_cell.angle_beta   90.00
_cell.angle_gamma   90.00
#
_symmetry.space_group_name_H-M   'P 1'
#
loop_
_entity.id
_entity.type
_entity.pdbx_description
1 polymer ?
#
loop_
_entity_poly.entity_id
_entity_poly.type
_entity_poly.pdbx_seq_one_letter_code
_entity_poly.pdbx_strand_id
1 'polypeptide(L)'
;RLYSGPGSLKVLSRFSHKHIWIICDVFLARSPLIDTLHQALPDSNRLSIFSEITPDPTIQTVVKGIAQMQTLRPDVVIGFGGGSALDAAKAIVWFGRQCGIEIETCVAIPTTSGTGSEVTSACVISDPEKGIKYPLFDNALYPDIAILDPSLVVSVPPAITANTGMDVLTHALESYVSPRASDFTDALVEKAVQIVFQYLTT
;
A
#
# COMPACT_ATOMS: atom_id res chain seq x y z
N ARG A 1 12.43 0.41 -4.37
CA ARG A 1 12.47 -0.21 -5.74
C ARG A 1 11.05 -0.41 -6.24
N LEU A 2 10.81 -0.17 -7.54
CA LEU A 2 9.49 -0.35 -8.17
C LEU A 2 9.57 -1.52 -9.16
N TYR A 3 8.63 -2.45 -9.04
CA TYR A 3 8.39 -3.54 -10.00
C TYR A 3 6.98 -3.41 -10.55
N SER A 4 6.83 -3.44 -11.87
CA SER A 4 5.52 -3.24 -12.49
C SER A 4 5.31 -4.17 -13.69
N GLY A 5 4.05 -4.52 -13.94
CA GLY A 5 3.62 -5.37 -15.04
C GLY A 5 3.07 -6.73 -14.58
N PRO A 6 2.42 -7.46 -15.50
CA PRO A 6 1.85 -8.76 -15.20
C PRO A 6 2.90 -9.75 -14.66
N GLY A 7 2.60 -10.39 -13.54
CA GLY A 7 3.49 -11.35 -12.89
C GLY A 7 4.63 -10.71 -12.09
N SER A 8 4.59 -9.41 -11.81
CA SER A 8 5.61 -8.74 -10.99
C SER A 8 5.62 -9.25 -9.53
N LEU A 9 4.55 -9.91 -9.06
CA LEU A 9 4.54 -10.62 -7.78
C LEU A 9 5.68 -11.67 -7.66
N LYS A 10 6.19 -12.20 -8.77
CA LYS A 10 7.31 -13.15 -8.76
C LYS A 10 8.56 -12.63 -8.03
N VAL A 11 8.68 -11.33 -7.87
CA VAL A 11 9.80 -10.74 -7.11
C VAL A 11 9.80 -11.16 -5.65
N LEU A 12 8.66 -11.59 -5.11
CA LEU A 12 8.52 -12.09 -3.74
C LEU A 12 9.26 -13.41 -3.51
N SER A 13 9.56 -14.18 -4.56
CA SER A 13 10.36 -15.42 -4.47
C SER A 13 11.78 -15.21 -3.93
N ARG A 14 12.24 -13.96 -3.88
CA ARG A 14 13.53 -13.58 -3.28
C ARG A 14 13.58 -13.71 -1.76
N PHE A 15 12.41 -13.68 -1.12
CA PHE A 15 12.32 -13.84 0.33
C PHE A 15 12.23 -15.32 0.66
N SER A 16 13.23 -15.88 1.33
CA SER A 16 13.27 -17.27 1.77
C SER A 16 13.72 -17.34 3.23
N HIS A 17 13.14 -18.26 3.98
CA HIS A 17 13.43 -18.45 5.42
C HIS A 17 13.19 -17.18 6.24
N LYS A 18 12.13 -16.41 5.90
CA LYS A 18 11.75 -15.16 6.57
C LYS A 18 10.41 -15.31 7.29
N HIS A 19 10.25 -14.54 8.36
CA HIS A 19 8.94 -14.31 8.92
C HIS A 19 8.31 -13.11 8.19
N ILE A 20 7.31 -13.38 7.38
CA ILE A 20 6.60 -12.38 6.57
C ILE A 20 5.27 -12.07 7.24
N TRP A 21 5.04 -10.80 7.49
CA TRP A 21 3.80 -10.32 8.07
C TRP A 21 3.01 -9.50 7.06
N ILE A 22 1.81 -9.98 6.71
CA ILE A 22 0.93 -9.37 5.73
C ILE A 22 -0.10 -8.50 6.46
N ILE A 23 -0.21 -7.24 6.07
CA ILE A 23 -1.18 -6.28 6.59
C ILE A 23 -2.19 -5.98 5.48
N CYS A 24 -3.46 -6.31 5.71
CA CYS A 24 -4.54 -6.13 4.75
C CYS A 24 -5.89 -5.90 5.47
N ASP A 25 -6.95 -5.69 4.72
CA ASP A 25 -8.30 -5.71 5.27
C ASP A 25 -8.87 -7.14 5.36
N VAL A 26 -10.01 -7.28 6.06
CA VAL A 26 -10.64 -8.59 6.28
C VAL A 26 -11.18 -9.22 4.98
N PHE A 27 -11.56 -8.39 3.99
CA PHE A 27 -12.05 -8.86 2.71
C PHE A 27 -10.91 -9.52 1.92
N LEU A 28 -9.77 -8.85 1.80
CA LEU A 28 -8.59 -9.40 1.13
C LEU A 28 -8.04 -10.64 1.81
N ALA A 29 -8.03 -10.67 3.15
CA ALA A 29 -7.59 -11.84 3.91
C ALA A 29 -8.43 -13.11 3.65
N ARG A 30 -9.62 -12.97 3.07
CA ARG A 30 -10.53 -14.07 2.73
C ARG A 30 -10.76 -14.23 1.22
N SER A 31 -10.09 -13.44 0.41
CA SER A 31 -10.25 -13.42 -1.04
C SER A 31 -9.24 -14.36 -1.73
N PRO A 32 -9.49 -14.80 -2.96
CA PRO A 32 -8.49 -15.54 -3.75
C PRO A 32 -7.19 -14.77 -4.00
N LEU A 33 -7.19 -13.46 -3.83
CA LEU A 33 -5.99 -12.64 -3.99
C LEU A 33 -4.95 -12.92 -2.91
N ILE A 34 -5.35 -13.30 -1.69
CA ILE A 34 -4.40 -13.69 -0.65
C ILE A 34 -3.71 -15.01 -1.01
N ASP A 35 -4.42 -15.94 -1.65
CA ASP A 35 -3.85 -17.19 -2.10
C ASP A 35 -2.82 -16.95 -3.23
N THR A 36 -3.11 -16.00 -4.13
CA THR A 36 -2.18 -15.58 -5.18
C THR A 36 -0.89 -15.00 -4.56
N LEU A 37 -1.02 -14.19 -3.50
CA LEU A 37 0.11 -13.65 -2.76
C LEU A 37 0.92 -14.76 -2.09
N HIS A 38 0.24 -15.71 -1.43
CA HIS A 38 0.89 -16.86 -0.78
C HIS A 38 1.66 -17.72 -1.78
N GLN A 39 1.10 -17.99 -2.95
CA GLN A 39 1.75 -18.78 -4.01
C GLN A 39 3.00 -18.10 -4.60
N ALA A 40 3.09 -16.77 -4.50
CA ALA A 40 4.27 -16.02 -4.94
C ALA A 40 5.43 -16.08 -3.93
N LEU A 41 5.17 -16.53 -2.71
CA LEU A 41 6.14 -16.62 -1.62
C LEU A 41 6.64 -18.07 -1.49
N PRO A 42 7.96 -18.32 -1.30
CA PRO A 42 8.48 -19.66 -1.01
C PRO A 42 7.88 -20.27 0.28
N ASP A 43 7.62 -21.57 0.26
CA ASP A 43 7.06 -22.33 1.40
C ASP A 43 7.98 -22.33 2.64
N SER A 44 9.26 -21.98 2.47
CA SER A 44 10.23 -21.85 3.56
C SER A 44 9.96 -20.67 4.49
N ASN A 45 9.02 -19.78 4.14
CA ASN A 45 8.68 -18.63 4.94
C ASN A 45 7.61 -18.95 5.99
N ARG A 46 7.72 -18.30 7.13
CA ARG A 46 6.63 -18.24 8.11
C ARG A 46 5.73 -17.05 7.76
N LEU A 47 4.43 -17.28 7.58
CA LEU A 47 3.47 -16.24 7.24
C LEU A 47 2.58 -15.92 8.45
N SER A 48 2.32 -14.63 8.66
CA SER A 48 1.33 -14.12 9.62
C SER A 48 0.52 -13.02 8.95
N ILE A 49 -0.75 -12.89 9.34
CA ILE A 49 -1.66 -11.89 8.75
C ILE A 49 -2.23 -11.01 9.85
N PHE A 50 -2.27 -9.70 9.60
CA PHE A 50 -3.02 -8.71 10.35
C PHE A 50 -4.13 -8.17 9.44
N SER A 51 -5.36 -8.58 9.69
CA SER A 51 -6.51 -8.28 8.82
C SER A 51 -7.52 -7.32 9.43
N GLU A 52 -7.12 -6.54 10.43
CA GLU A 52 -7.99 -5.60 11.13
C GLU A 52 -8.01 -4.19 10.51
N ILE A 53 -7.57 -4.06 9.27
CA ILE A 53 -7.57 -2.76 8.59
C ILE A 53 -8.99 -2.44 8.11
N THR A 54 -9.44 -1.25 8.48
CA THR A 54 -10.67 -0.64 8.00
C THR A 54 -10.38 0.56 7.09
N PRO A 55 -11.33 1.01 6.29
CA PRO A 55 -11.20 2.31 5.63
C PRO A 55 -10.83 3.40 6.64
N ASP A 56 -9.94 4.32 6.24
CA ASP A 56 -9.39 5.36 7.12
C ASP A 56 -8.73 4.78 8.39
N PRO A 57 -7.54 4.17 8.27
CA PRO A 57 -6.91 3.47 9.38
C PRO A 57 -6.72 4.40 10.59
N THR A 58 -7.09 3.90 11.77
CA THR A 58 -7.10 4.69 13.00
C THR A 58 -5.80 4.58 13.78
N ILE A 59 -5.56 5.55 14.68
CA ILE A 59 -4.47 5.49 15.66
C ILE A 59 -4.52 4.17 16.43
N GLN A 60 -5.72 3.72 16.86
CA GLN A 60 -5.90 2.48 17.60
C GLN A 60 -5.48 1.25 16.79
N THR A 61 -5.80 1.23 15.48
CA THR A 61 -5.37 0.16 14.56
C THR A 61 -3.85 0.12 14.44
N VAL A 62 -3.20 1.28 14.32
CA VAL A 62 -1.73 1.38 14.25
C VAL A 62 -1.10 0.89 15.55
N VAL A 63 -1.60 1.30 16.72
CA VAL A 63 -1.10 0.86 18.02
C VAL A 63 -1.22 -0.66 18.20
N LYS A 64 -2.37 -1.25 17.80
CA LYS A 64 -2.53 -2.72 17.80
C LYS A 64 -1.50 -3.40 16.89
N GLY A 65 -1.30 -2.86 15.69
CA GLY A 65 -0.31 -3.38 14.75
C GLY A 65 1.10 -3.36 15.34
N ILE A 66 1.51 -2.26 15.98
CA ILE A 66 2.82 -2.15 16.63
C ILE A 66 2.97 -3.18 17.76
N ALA A 67 1.96 -3.35 18.62
CA ALA A 67 1.98 -4.34 19.69
C ALA A 67 2.12 -5.77 19.14
N GLN A 68 1.42 -6.09 18.07
CA GLN A 68 1.54 -7.39 17.40
C GLN A 68 2.92 -7.55 16.74
N MET A 69 3.44 -6.52 16.09
CA MET A 69 4.77 -6.52 15.48
C MET A 69 5.89 -6.75 16.52
N GLN A 70 5.74 -6.18 17.72
CA GLN A 70 6.67 -6.43 18.86
C GLN A 70 6.73 -7.90 19.25
N THR A 71 5.58 -8.58 19.23
CA THR A 71 5.47 -10.01 19.58
C THR A 71 5.97 -10.90 18.46
N LEU A 72 5.59 -10.60 17.22
CA LEU A 72 5.89 -11.42 16.04
C LEU A 72 7.35 -11.30 15.59
N ARG A 73 7.94 -10.09 15.72
CA ARG A 73 9.26 -9.77 15.19
C ARG A 73 9.43 -10.22 13.74
N PRO A 74 8.61 -9.74 12.79
CA PRO A 74 8.72 -10.13 11.40
C PRO A 74 10.00 -9.56 10.77
N ASP A 75 10.57 -10.29 9.81
CA ASP A 75 11.67 -9.80 8.99
C ASP A 75 11.16 -8.87 7.86
N VAL A 76 10.02 -9.24 7.28
CA VAL A 76 9.41 -8.54 6.15
C VAL A 76 7.97 -8.19 6.47
N VAL A 77 7.59 -6.95 6.21
CA VAL A 77 6.19 -6.49 6.30
C VAL A 77 5.67 -6.22 4.90
N ILE A 78 4.54 -6.80 4.55
CA ILE A 78 3.85 -6.58 3.27
C ILE A 78 2.52 -5.87 3.55
N GLY A 79 2.41 -4.59 3.13
CA GLY A 79 1.12 -3.92 2.98
C GLY A 79 0.44 -4.41 1.69
N PHE A 80 -0.73 -5.05 1.81
CA PHE A 80 -1.47 -5.64 0.70
C PHE A 80 -2.89 -5.12 0.68
N GLY A 81 -3.25 -4.28 -0.30
CA GLY A 81 -4.58 -3.71 -0.38
C GLY A 81 -4.65 -2.34 -1.01
N GLY A 82 -5.74 -1.63 -0.78
CA GLY A 82 -5.89 -0.22 -1.17
C GLY A 82 -5.11 0.73 -0.27
N GLY A 83 -5.26 2.04 -0.51
CA GLY A 83 -4.55 3.09 0.22
C GLY A 83 -4.59 2.93 1.74
N SER A 84 -5.74 2.58 2.31
CA SER A 84 -5.89 2.37 3.77
C SER A 84 -4.99 1.28 4.33
N ALA A 85 -4.86 0.14 3.63
CA ALA A 85 -3.99 -0.95 4.06
C ALA A 85 -2.52 -0.57 3.92
N LEU A 86 -2.16 0.13 2.84
CA LEU A 86 -0.80 0.60 2.60
C LEU A 86 -0.39 1.67 3.62
N ASP A 87 -1.26 2.63 3.90
CA ASP A 87 -1.01 3.68 4.88
C ASP A 87 -0.86 3.11 6.29
N ALA A 88 -1.73 2.17 6.68
CA ALA A 88 -1.60 1.45 7.95
C ALA A 88 -0.27 0.71 8.06
N ALA A 89 0.11 -0.05 7.01
CA ALA A 89 1.37 -0.80 6.99
C ALA A 89 2.58 0.13 7.12
N LYS A 90 2.60 1.24 6.38
CA LYS A 90 3.66 2.26 6.45
C LYS A 90 3.75 2.88 7.84
N ALA A 91 2.61 3.28 8.42
CA ALA A 91 2.57 3.86 9.76
C ALA A 91 3.06 2.85 10.83
N ILE A 92 2.58 1.60 10.78
CA ILE A 92 2.98 0.56 11.72
C ILE A 92 4.50 0.31 11.65
N VAL A 93 5.06 0.20 10.44
CA VAL A 93 6.50 0.01 10.25
C VAL A 93 7.28 1.23 10.72
N TRP A 94 6.85 2.43 10.36
CA TRP A 94 7.53 3.67 10.74
C TRP A 94 7.58 3.88 12.25
N PHE A 95 6.45 3.78 12.94
CA PHE A 95 6.40 3.88 14.40
C PHE A 95 7.10 2.70 15.10
N GLY A 96 6.98 1.49 14.54
CA GLY A 96 7.66 0.31 15.08
C GLY A 96 9.18 0.46 15.05
N ARG A 97 9.74 0.99 13.97
CA ARG A 97 11.17 1.32 13.87
C ARG A 97 11.58 2.33 14.93
N GLN A 98 10.76 3.34 15.22
CA GLN A 98 11.00 4.30 16.31
C GLN A 98 10.94 3.64 17.70
N CYS A 99 10.17 2.58 17.87
CA CYS A 99 10.14 1.75 19.07
C CYS A 99 11.28 0.70 19.12
N GLY A 100 12.25 0.77 18.22
CA GLY A 100 13.40 -0.14 18.20
C GLY A 100 13.09 -1.54 17.62
N ILE A 101 12.04 -1.68 16.82
CA ILE A 101 11.75 -2.93 16.11
C ILE A 101 12.46 -2.89 14.76
N GLU A 102 13.35 -3.84 14.54
CA GLU A 102 14.05 -3.97 13.26
C GLU A 102 13.16 -4.68 12.24
N ILE A 103 13.00 -4.07 11.08
CA ILE A 103 12.31 -4.62 9.91
C ILE A 103 13.27 -4.50 8.72
N GLU A 104 13.60 -5.62 8.11
CA GLU A 104 14.52 -5.66 6.98
C GLU A 104 13.93 -4.99 5.73
N THR A 105 12.64 -5.26 5.45
CA THR A 105 11.99 -4.78 4.22
C THR A 105 10.51 -4.50 4.44
N CYS A 106 10.06 -3.34 4.01
CA CYS A 106 8.66 -2.98 3.87
C CYS A 106 8.27 -3.06 2.38
N VAL A 107 7.30 -3.88 2.05
CA VAL A 107 6.78 -4.08 0.69
C VAL A 107 5.36 -3.52 0.61
N ALA A 108 5.05 -2.74 -0.41
CA ALA A 108 3.70 -2.25 -0.69
C ALA A 108 3.18 -2.85 -2.00
N ILE A 109 2.01 -3.48 -1.93
CA ILE A 109 1.34 -4.14 -3.06
C ILE A 109 -0.09 -3.63 -3.15
N PRO A 110 -0.37 -2.64 -4.01
CA PRO A 110 -1.72 -2.12 -4.18
C PRO A 110 -2.63 -3.11 -4.88
N THR A 111 -3.89 -3.15 -4.43
CA THR A 111 -5.00 -3.87 -5.09
C THR A 111 -6.06 -2.92 -5.64
N THR A 112 -5.79 -1.61 -5.62
CA THR A 112 -6.58 -0.56 -6.24
C THR A 112 -5.67 0.38 -7.02
N SER A 113 -6.20 1.03 -8.05
CA SER A 113 -5.48 2.05 -8.83
C SER A 113 -6.04 3.42 -8.46
N GLY A 114 -5.36 4.13 -7.58
CA GLY A 114 -5.85 5.43 -7.06
C GLY A 114 -4.78 6.20 -6.32
N THR A 115 -4.64 5.92 -5.05
CA THR A 115 -3.90 6.75 -4.08
C THR A 115 -2.41 6.89 -4.34
N GLY A 116 -1.76 5.93 -5.01
CA GLY A 116 -0.30 5.92 -5.17
C GLY A 116 0.48 5.78 -3.86
N SER A 117 -0.19 5.34 -2.76
CA SER A 117 0.45 5.21 -1.44
C SER A 117 1.70 4.33 -1.45
N GLU A 118 1.77 3.36 -2.36
CA GLU A 118 2.91 2.45 -2.54
C GLU A 118 4.20 3.15 -3.00
N VAL A 119 4.10 4.35 -3.53
CA VAL A 119 5.24 5.13 -4.04
C VAL A 119 5.38 6.51 -3.40
N THR A 120 4.73 6.73 -2.25
CA THR A 120 4.76 8.02 -1.54
C THR A 120 5.39 7.94 -0.17
N SER A 121 5.99 9.05 0.26
CA SER A 121 6.52 9.28 1.62
C SER A 121 5.45 9.80 2.59
N ALA A 122 4.18 9.53 2.30
CA ALA A 122 3.05 10.02 3.09
C ALA A 122 2.13 8.86 3.50
N CYS A 123 1.49 8.97 4.65
CA CYS A 123 0.35 8.16 5.03
C CYS A 123 -0.65 9.00 5.83
N VAL A 124 -1.92 8.60 5.82
CA VAL A 124 -2.98 9.31 6.54
C VAL A 124 -3.56 8.40 7.61
N ILE A 125 -3.53 8.87 8.86
CA ILE A 125 -4.06 8.15 10.01
C ILE A 125 -5.16 8.99 10.68
N SER A 126 -6.27 8.35 10.99
CA SER A 126 -7.45 9.01 11.55
C SER A 126 -7.48 8.91 13.08
N ASP A 127 -7.95 9.98 13.69
CA ASP A 127 -8.34 10.03 15.11
C ASP A 127 -9.88 10.19 15.17
N PRO A 128 -10.63 9.08 15.33
CA PRO A 128 -12.10 9.14 15.35
C PRO A 128 -12.65 9.92 16.55
N GLU A 129 -11.91 9.97 17.66
CA GLU A 129 -12.35 10.68 18.87
C GLU A 129 -12.36 12.20 18.67
N LYS A 130 -11.38 12.68 17.88
CA LYS A 130 -11.28 14.11 17.55
C LYS A 130 -11.90 14.47 16.19
N GLY A 131 -12.26 13.46 15.36
CA GLY A 131 -12.72 13.69 14.00
C GLY A 131 -11.66 14.29 13.08
N ILE A 132 -10.37 14.00 13.33
CA ILE A 132 -9.24 14.56 12.60
C ILE A 132 -8.51 13.48 11.82
N LYS A 133 -8.06 13.81 10.60
CA LYS A 133 -7.10 13.01 9.83
C LYS A 133 -5.72 13.66 9.90
N TYR A 134 -4.74 12.89 10.30
CA TYR A 134 -3.34 13.32 10.39
C TYR A 134 -2.56 12.82 9.17
N PRO A 135 -2.24 13.70 8.21
CA PRO A 135 -1.27 13.36 7.18
C PRO A 135 0.14 13.38 7.80
N LEU A 136 0.83 12.27 7.70
CA LEU A 136 2.21 12.11 8.13
C LEU A 136 3.12 12.12 6.90
N PHE A 137 4.22 12.85 6.98
CA PHE A 137 5.19 12.99 5.90
C PHE A 137 6.60 12.72 6.43
N ASP A 138 7.24 11.69 5.94
CA ASP A 138 8.63 11.35 6.28
C ASP A 138 9.21 10.46 5.18
N ASN A 139 10.48 10.68 4.80
CA ASN A 139 11.14 9.83 3.82
C ASN A 139 11.23 8.36 4.25
N ALA A 140 11.22 8.07 5.55
CA ALA A 140 11.19 6.71 6.08
C ALA A 140 9.84 6.01 5.92
N LEU A 141 8.79 6.71 5.46
CA LEU A 141 7.50 6.13 5.07
C LEU A 141 7.51 5.54 3.66
N TYR A 142 8.52 5.82 2.83
CA TYR A 142 8.64 5.13 1.55
C TYR A 142 8.80 3.63 1.77
N PRO A 143 7.97 2.79 1.13
CA PRO A 143 8.22 1.35 1.09
C PRO A 143 9.57 1.06 0.41
N ASP A 144 10.27 0.05 0.88
CA ASP A 144 11.53 -0.39 0.27
C ASP A 144 11.29 -0.99 -1.13
N ILE A 145 10.12 -1.63 -1.28
CA ILE A 145 9.68 -2.25 -2.54
C ILE A 145 8.21 -1.92 -2.77
N ALA A 146 7.88 -1.47 -3.98
CA ALA A 146 6.52 -1.37 -4.49
C ALA A 146 6.32 -2.36 -5.64
N ILE A 147 5.22 -3.12 -5.64
CA ILE A 147 4.89 -4.11 -6.67
C ILE A 147 3.53 -3.77 -7.27
N LEU A 148 3.53 -3.36 -8.55
CA LEU A 148 2.34 -2.99 -9.31
C LEU A 148 2.00 -4.12 -10.29
N ASP A 149 1.25 -5.13 -9.83
CA ASP A 149 0.78 -6.20 -10.69
C ASP A 149 -0.67 -5.92 -11.11
N PRO A 150 -0.94 -5.64 -12.38
CA PRO A 150 -2.28 -5.29 -12.85
C PRO A 150 -3.29 -6.42 -12.65
N SER A 151 -2.87 -7.67 -12.53
CA SER A 151 -3.78 -8.78 -12.26
C SER A 151 -4.50 -8.66 -10.92
N LEU A 152 -3.94 -7.92 -9.96
CA LEU A 152 -4.51 -7.73 -8.62
C LEU A 152 -5.66 -6.71 -8.59
N VAL A 153 -5.81 -5.89 -9.62
CA VAL A 153 -6.85 -4.84 -9.69
C VAL A 153 -8.02 -5.19 -10.62
N VAL A 154 -7.94 -6.28 -11.37
CA VAL A 154 -8.96 -6.68 -12.35
C VAL A 154 -10.32 -6.97 -11.71
N SER A 155 -10.33 -7.46 -10.47
CA SER A 155 -11.57 -7.81 -9.76
C SER A 155 -12.17 -6.66 -8.94
N VAL A 156 -11.60 -5.46 -9.03
CA VAL A 156 -12.12 -4.28 -8.30
C VAL A 156 -13.50 -3.90 -8.86
N PRO A 157 -14.53 -3.74 -7.99
CA PRO A 157 -15.86 -3.35 -8.45
C PRO A 157 -15.87 -2.01 -9.20
N PRO A 158 -16.73 -1.85 -10.23
CA PRO A 158 -16.78 -0.63 -11.05
C PRO A 158 -16.93 0.67 -10.25
N ALA A 159 -17.74 0.67 -9.19
CA ALA A 159 -17.91 1.85 -8.33
C ALA A 159 -16.62 2.26 -7.61
N ILE A 160 -15.82 1.28 -7.16
CA ILE A 160 -14.52 1.55 -6.54
C ILE A 160 -13.53 2.02 -7.61
N THR A 161 -13.52 1.39 -8.76
CA THR A 161 -12.67 1.79 -9.90
C THR A 161 -12.96 3.23 -10.32
N ALA A 162 -14.24 3.62 -10.40
CA ALA A 162 -14.62 4.99 -10.71
C ALA A 162 -14.11 6.00 -9.66
N ASN A 163 -14.31 5.69 -8.37
CA ASN A 163 -13.85 6.56 -7.29
C ASN A 163 -12.32 6.70 -7.27
N THR A 164 -11.60 5.58 -7.37
CA THR A 164 -10.14 5.60 -7.37
C THR A 164 -9.56 6.21 -8.64
N GLY A 165 -10.23 6.06 -9.77
CA GLY A 165 -9.86 6.72 -11.03
C GLY A 165 -10.04 8.25 -10.97
N MET A 166 -11.09 8.73 -10.30
CA MET A 166 -11.25 10.16 -10.02
C MET A 166 -10.19 10.68 -9.05
N ASP A 167 -9.78 9.86 -8.09
CA ASP A 167 -8.67 10.17 -7.18
C ASP A 167 -7.35 10.35 -7.96
N VAL A 168 -7.06 9.46 -8.93
CA VAL A 168 -5.92 9.61 -9.86
C VAL A 168 -5.98 10.95 -10.59
N LEU A 169 -7.16 11.31 -11.14
CA LEU A 169 -7.31 12.56 -11.87
C LEU A 169 -7.07 13.77 -10.96
N THR A 170 -7.59 13.73 -9.73
CA THR A 170 -7.38 14.81 -8.75
C THR A 170 -5.90 14.97 -8.41
N HIS A 171 -5.21 13.88 -8.08
CA HIS A 171 -3.77 13.91 -7.79
C HIS A 171 -2.95 14.40 -8.98
N ALA A 172 -3.32 14.00 -10.20
CA ALA A 172 -2.66 14.46 -11.41
C ALA A 172 -2.80 15.98 -11.57
N LEU A 173 -4.02 16.52 -11.44
CA LEU A 173 -4.26 17.96 -11.56
C LEU A 173 -3.56 18.76 -10.44
N GLU A 174 -3.61 18.28 -9.20
CA GLU A 174 -2.92 18.91 -8.07
C GLU A 174 -1.39 18.92 -8.29
N SER A 175 -0.82 17.83 -8.80
CA SER A 175 0.60 17.78 -9.13
C SER A 175 0.97 18.80 -10.21
N TYR A 176 0.13 18.95 -11.24
CA TYR A 176 0.35 19.85 -12.36
C TYR A 176 0.37 21.33 -11.96
N VAL A 177 -0.50 21.72 -11.01
CA VAL A 177 -0.59 23.10 -10.50
C VAL A 177 0.26 23.32 -9.25
N SER A 178 1.03 22.32 -8.81
CA SER A 178 1.86 22.40 -7.62
C SER A 178 3.01 23.41 -7.80
N PRO A 179 3.38 24.19 -6.78
CA PRO A 179 4.61 24.99 -6.82
C PRO A 179 5.90 24.15 -6.97
N ARG A 180 5.81 22.83 -6.82
CA ARG A 180 6.91 21.88 -7.00
C ARG A 180 6.82 21.11 -8.32
N ALA A 181 5.92 21.52 -9.23
CA ALA A 181 5.82 20.93 -10.56
C ALA A 181 7.15 21.03 -11.32
N SER A 182 7.42 20.06 -12.17
CA SER A 182 8.62 19.98 -12.99
C SER A 182 8.30 19.22 -14.28
N ASP A 183 9.14 19.37 -15.30
CA ASP A 183 8.98 18.63 -16.57
C ASP A 183 8.82 17.12 -16.37
N PHE A 184 9.46 16.53 -15.32
CA PHE A 184 9.33 15.12 -14.98
C PHE A 184 7.95 14.79 -14.40
N THR A 185 7.45 15.60 -13.48
CA THR A 185 6.12 15.39 -12.89
C THR A 185 5.03 15.63 -13.94
N ASP A 186 5.18 16.65 -14.77
CA ASP A 186 4.22 17.03 -15.79
C ASP A 186 4.07 15.93 -16.86
N ALA A 187 5.16 15.32 -17.29
CA ALA A 187 5.13 14.18 -18.23
C ALA A 187 4.34 12.99 -17.66
N LEU A 188 4.46 12.69 -16.35
CA LEU A 188 3.70 11.63 -15.69
C LEU A 188 2.21 12.01 -15.53
N VAL A 189 1.94 13.25 -15.19
CA VAL A 189 0.59 13.81 -15.04
C VAL A 189 -0.17 13.78 -16.36
N GLU A 190 0.42 14.29 -17.44
CA GLU A 190 -0.19 14.27 -18.77
C GLU A 190 -0.57 12.85 -19.18
N LYS A 191 0.33 11.89 -18.94
CA LYS A 191 0.07 10.49 -19.23
C LYS A 191 -1.05 9.92 -18.35
N ALA A 192 -1.08 10.24 -17.06
CA ALA A 192 -2.13 9.80 -16.14
C ALA A 192 -3.50 10.33 -16.57
N VAL A 193 -3.60 11.63 -16.87
CA VAL A 193 -4.84 12.27 -17.36
C VAL A 193 -5.33 11.60 -18.65
N GLN A 194 -4.45 11.38 -19.64
CA GLN A 194 -4.79 10.70 -20.86
C GLN A 194 -5.38 9.31 -20.63
N ILE A 195 -4.75 8.51 -19.73
CA ILE A 195 -5.21 7.16 -19.40
C ILE A 195 -6.59 7.21 -18.73
N VAL A 196 -6.81 8.12 -17.77
CA VAL A 196 -8.10 8.27 -17.10
C VAL A 196 -9.20 8.57 -18.11
N PHE A 197 -9.02 9.58 -18.96
CA PHE A 197 -10.04 9.92 -19.97
C PHE A 197 -10.24 8.85 -21.05
N GLN A 198 -9.23 8.04 -21.32
CA GLN A 198 -9.32 6.98 -22.32
C GLN A 198 -10.05 5.75 -21.79
N TYR A 199 -9.90 5.39 -20.52
CA TYR A 199 -10.30 4.08 -20.01
C TYR A 199 -11.31 4.11 -18.85
N LEU A 200 -11.43 5.22 -18.09
CA LEU A 200 -12.31 5.23 -16.93
C LEU A 200 -13.80 5.26 -17.30
N THR A 201 -14.14 5.77 -18.48
CA THR A 201 -15.52 5.92 -18.97
C THR A 201 -15.96 4.81 -19.91
N THR A 202 -15.12 3.83 -20.18
CA THR A 202 -15.38 2.66 -21.02
C THR A 202 -15.62 1.41 -20.18
#